data_b8d11fcc356677d19f8d0a02671c49ca
#
_entry.id   b8d11fcc356677d19f8d0a02671c49ca
#
_cell.length_a   1.000
_cell.length_b   1.000
_cell.length_c   1.000
_cell.angle_alpha   90.00
_cell.angle_beta   90.00
_cell.angle_gamma   90.00
#
_symmetry.space_group_name_H-M   'P 1'
#
loop_
_entity.id
_entity.type
_entity.pdbx_description
1 polymer ?
#
loop_
_entity_poly.entity_id
_entity_poly.type
_entity_poly.pdbx_seq_one_letter_code
_entity_poly.pdbx_strand_id
1 'polypeptide(L)'
;MAQYKVGMETKSKIIEVCRKLFYEKGYTETTYKDIASLVGIKDASIVYHFPQKSDIYSAVYSSAMGKCSEEVRSYITKNENKEYLAFMLYYYILGYKNWHDENYRRFMAYSFNMANSAPYTFYNDYFSRFDLVNVDEFMKENALKLRSCYFMDIGFNKDVGENFNYYSENYTFIEVSTHTLLMYAKIFDMPSELVNRA
;
A
#
# COMPACT_ATOMS: atom_id res chain seq x y z
N MET A 1 -2.84 -14.62 -30.29
CA MET A 1 -3.78 -13.80 -29.46
C MET A 1 -4.52 -14.64 -28.41
N ALA A 2 -5.12 -15.79 -28.71
CA ALA A 2 -5.84 -16.61 -27.70
C ALA A 2 -4.97 -17.09 -26.53
N GLN A 3 -3.76 -17.59 -26.79
CA GLN A 3 -2.84 -18.08 -25.75
C GLN A 3 -2.37 -16.97 -24.79
N TYR A 4 -2.17 -15.75 -25.29
CA TYR A 4 -1.84 -14.59 -24.47
C TYR A 4 -3.00 -14.21 -23.54
N LYS A 5 -4.23 -14.23 -24.03
CA LYS A 5 -5.43 -13.96 -23.24
C LYS A 5 -5.61 -14.98 -22.12
N VAL A 6 -5.46 -16.27 -22.39
CA VAL A 6 -5.52 -17.34 -21.37
C VAL A 6 -4.43 -17.16 -20.30
N GLY A 7 -3.22 -16.76 -20.70
CA GLY A 7 -2.14 -16.48 -19.77
C GLY A 7 -2.45 -15.32 -18.82
N MET A 8 -3.06 -14.25 -19.33
CA MET A 8 -3.48 -13.09 -18.53
C MET A 8 -4.61 -13.44 -17.57
N GLU A 9 -5.60 -14.21 -18.00
CA GLU A 9 -6.70 -14.68 -17.16
C GLU A 9 -6.19 -15.57 -16.01
N THR A 10 -5.25 -16.47 -16.30
CA THR A 10 -4.62 -17.33 -15.27
C THR A 10 -3.85 -16.48 -14.26
N LYS A 11 -3.06 -15.50 -14.73
CA LYS A 11 -2.30 -14.59 -13.88
C LYS A 11 -3.23 -13.80 -12.94
N SER A 12 -4.32 -13.26 -13.47
CA SER A 12 -5.34 -12.52 -12.69
C SER A 12 -6.00 -13.41 -11.63
N LYS A 13 -6.32 -14.66 -11.98
CA LYS A 13 -6.90 -15.64 -11.05
C LYS A 13 -5.94 -16.00 -9.91
N ILE A 14 -4.64 -16.16 -10.22
CA ILE A 14 -3.61 -16.38 -9.20
C ILE A 14 -3.57 -15.20 -8.22
N ILE A 15 -3.56 -13.96 -8.72
CA ILE A 15 -3.54 -12.75 -7.88
C ILE A 15 -4.77 -12.70 -6.97
N GLU A 16 -5.96 -12.99 -7.49
CA GLU A 16 -7.20 -12.95 -6.72
C GLU A 16 -7.23 -14.00 -5.61
N VAL A 17 -6.84 -15.23 -5.91
CA VAL A 17 -6.73 -16.32 -4.92
C VAL A 17 -5.68 -15.97 -3.86
N CYS A 18 -4.52 -15.48 -4.27
CA CYS A 18 -3.46 -15.09 -3.34
C CYS A 18 -3.84 -13.90 -2.47
N ARG A 19 -4.62 -12.94 -2.99
CA ARG A 19 -5.15 -11.84 -2.18
C ARG A 19 -5.94 -12.36 -0.98
N LYS A 20 -6.80 -13.37 -1.20
CA LYS A 20 -7.58 -14.02 -0.13
C LYS A 20 -6.66 -14.80 0.82
N LEU A 21 -5.78 -15.64 0.29
CA LEU A 21 -4.88 -16.47 1.09
C LEU A 21 -3.92 -15.63 1.95
N PHE A 22 -3.32 -14.60 1.39
CA PHE A 22 -2.37 -13.74 2.13
C PHE A 22 -3.09 -12.92 3.21
N TYR A 23 -4.34 -12.55 2.98
CA TYR A 23 -5.15 -11.88 3.97
C TYR A 23 -5.56 -12.82 5.11
N GLU A 24 -6.15 -13.99 4.79
CA GLU A 24 -6.70 -14.91 5.78
C GLU A 24 -5.62 -15.74 6.50
N LYS A 25 -4.65 -16.26 5.76
CA LYS A 25 -3.64 -17.22 6.25
C LYS A 25 -2.28 -16.54 6.51
N GLY A 26 -2.01 -15.45 5.83
CA GLY A 26 -0.71 -14.78 5.82
C GLY A 26 0.19 -15.22 4.68
N TYR A 27 1.15 -14.36 4.34
CA TYR A 27 2.11 -14.63 3.25
C TYR A 27 2.99 -15.85 3.56
N THR A 28 3.57 -15.89 4.75
CA THR A 28 4.53 -16.94 5.13
C THR A 28 3.90 -18.33 5.08
N GLU A 29 2.69 -18.45 5.63
CA GLU A 29 1.96 -19.71 5.76
C GLU A 29 1.30 -20.19 4.45
N THR A 30 1.21 -19.31 3.44
CA THR A 30 0.64 -19.66 2.14
C THR A 30 1.67 -20.40 1.29
N THR A 31 1.34 -21.60 0.82
CA THR A 31 2.21 -22.43 -0.03
C THR A 31 1.76 -22.40 -1.50
N TYR A 32 2.67 -22.74 -2.42
CA TYR A 32 2.29 -22.92 -3.83
C TYR A 32 1.22 -23.99 -4.01
N LYS A 33 1.20 -25.02 -3.18
CA LYS A 33 0.19 -26.07 -3.18
C LYS A 33 -1.19 -25.53 -2.82
N ASP A 34 -1.29 -24.64 -1.82
CA ASP A 34 -2.55 -23.97 -1.47
C ASP A 34 -3.08 -23.17 -2.67
N ILE A 35 -2.20 -22.38 -3.30
CA ILE A 35 -2.55 -21.55 -4.46
C ILE A 35 -3.01 -22.42 -5.62
N ALA A 36 -2.22 -23.44 -5.98
CA ALA A 36 -2.51 -24.34 -7.09
C ALA A 36 -3.85 -25.05 -6.96
N SER A 37 -4.13 -25.54 -5.74
CA SER A 37 -5.41 -26.20 -5.41
C SER A 37 -6.61 -25.29 -5.63
N LEU A 38 -6.54 -24.03 -5.20
CA LEU A 38 -7.66 -23.07 -5.33
C LEU A 38 -7.80 -22.49 -6.74
N VAL A 39 -6.69 -22.33 -7.46
CA VAL A 39 -6.71 -21.87 -8.85
C VAL A 39 -7.15 -22.99 -9.79
N GLY A 40 -6.92 -24.26 -9.41
CA GLY A 40 -7.19 -25.44 -10.23
C GLY A 40 -6.13 -25.67 -11.32
N ILE A 41 -4.86 -25.41 -11.00
CA ILE A 41 -3.71 -25.60 -11.92
C ILE A 41 -2.58 -26.34 -11.19
N LYS A 42 -1.54 -26.74 -11.92
CA LYS A 42 -0.34 -27.35 -11.35
C LYS A 42 0.59 -26.29 -10.75
N ASP A 43 1.33 -26.64 -9.71
CA ASP A 43 2.32 -25.76 -9.06
C ASP A 43 3.31 -25.16 -10.08
N ALA A 44 3.80 -25.97 -11.04
CA ALA A 44 4.69 -25.51 -12.09
C ALA A 44 4.09 -24.38 -12.97
N SER A 45 2.77 -24.36 -13.13
CA SER A 45 2.09 -23.27 -13.86
C SER A 45 2.11 -21.97 -13.09
N ILE A 46 2.07 -22.02 -11.75
CA ILE A 46 2.22 -20.81 -10.92
C ILE A 46 3.62 -20.25 -11.08
N VAL A 47 4.66 -21.09 -10.96
CA VAL A 47 6.06 -20.68 -11.11
C VAL A 47 6.34 -20.10 -12.51
N TYR A 48 5.65 -20.61 -13.54
CA TYR A 48 5.73 -20.02 -14.89
C TYR A 48 5.22 -18.58 -14.95
N HIS A 49 4.13 -18.28 -14.25
CA HIS A 49 3.55 -16.92 -14.20
C HIS A 49 4.25 -16.00 -13.21
N PHE A 50 4.74 -16.55 -12.12
CA PHE A 50 5.40 -15.86 -11.02
C PHE A 50 6.58 -16.70 -10.52
N PRO A 51 7.79 -16.41 -10.99
CA PRO A 51 8.98 -17.17 -10.61
C PRO A 51 9.24 -17.23 -9.11
N GLN A 52 8.82 -16.18 -8.38
CA GLN A 52 8.95 -16.11 -6.94
C GLN A 52 7.61 -15.79 -6.28
N LYS A 53 7.38 -16.29 -5.07
CA LYS A 53 6.17 -15.97 -4.28
C LYS A 53 6.10 -14.47 -3.95
N SER A 54 7.25 -13.81 -3.81
CA SER A 54 7.35 -12.35 -3.67
C SER A 54 6.78 -11.57 -4.85
N ASP A 55 6.88 -12.11 -6.07
CA ASP A 55 6.30 -11.47 -7.26
C ASP A 55 4.77 -11.48 -7.20
N ILE A 56 4.19 -12.59 -6.68
CA ILE A 56 2.75 -12.66 -6.43
C ILE A 56 2.35 -11.65 -5.37
N TYR A 57 3.11 -11.57 -4.28
CA TYR A 57 2.85 -10.60 -3.22
C TYR A 57 2.85 -9.17 -3.75
N SER A 58 3.86 -8.79 -4.52
CA SER A 58 3.97 -7.47 -5.14
C SER A 58 2.77 -7.15 -6.03
N ALA A 59 2.30 -8.13 -6.81
CA ALA A 59 1.12 -7.97 -7.66
C ALA A 59 -0.18 -7.82 -6.84
N VAL A 60 -0.33 -8.58 -5.76
CA VAL A 60 -1.47 -8.47 -4.83
C VAL A 60 -1.45 -7.11 -4.12
N TYR A 61 -0.29 -6.70 -3.63
CA TYR A 61 -0.10 -5.41 -2.98
C TYR A 61 -0.45 -4.25 -3.92
N SER A 62 0.11 -4.24 -5.12
CA SER A 62 -0.16 -3.21 -6.14
C SER A 62 -1.65 -3.14 -6.49
N SER A 63 -2.33 -4.29 -6.62
CA SER A 63 -3.78 -4.33 -6.85
C SER A 63 -4.58 -3.76 -5.68
N ALA A 64 -4.19 -4.05 -4.44
CA ALA A 64 -4.86 -3.53 -3.24
C ALA A 64 -4.68 -2.02 -3.11
N MET A 65 -3.46 -1.52 -3.34
CA MET A 65 -3.15 -0.09 -3.31
C MET A 65 -3.86 0.66 -4.45
N GLY A 66 -3.98 0.05 -5.64
CA GLY A 66 -4.73 0.62 -6.76
C GLY A 66 -6.20 0.89 -6.39
N LYS A 67 -6.86 -0.05 -5.73
CA LYS A 67 -8.25 0.13 -5.28
C LYS A 67 -8.38 1.26 -4.25
N CYS A 68 -7.45 1.36 -3.31
CA CYS A 68 -7.42 2.46 -2.37
C CYS A 68 -7.25 3.81 -3.07
N SER A 69 -6.38 3.88 -4.08
CA SER A 69 -6.17 5.09 -4.88
C SER A 69 -7.42 5.51 -5.67
N GLU A 70 -8.16 4.55 -6.23
CA GLU A 70 -9.44 4.82 -6.92
C GLU A 70 -10.48 5.40 -5.96
N GLU A 71 -10.57 4.85 -4.74
CA GLU A 71 -11.46 5.35 -3.69
C GLU A 71 -11.11 6.79 -3.33
N VAL A 72 -9.84 7.08 -3.02
CA VAL A 72 -9.37 8.44 -2.72
C VAL A 72 -9.64 9.41 -3.88
N ARG A 73 -9.38 9.01 -5.12
CA ARG A 73 -9.61 9.84 -6.31
C ARG A 73 -11.06 10.36 -6.40
N SER A 74 -12.02 9.56 -5.99
CA SER A 74 -13.44 9.96 -6.03
C SER A 74 -13.75 11.16 -5.13
N TYR A 75 -12.97 11.37 -4.06
CA TYR A 75 -13.16 12.47 -3.11
C TYR A 75 -12.40 13.75 -3.49
N ILE A 76 -11.25 13.63 -4.17
CA ILE A 76 -10.33 14.76 -4.38
C ILE A 76 -10.56 15.55 -5.67
N THR A 77 -11.33 15.05 -6.63
CA THR A 77 -11.46 15.61 -7.99
C THR A 77 -11.96 17.06 -8.05
N LYS A 78 -12.52 17.61 -6.96
CA LYS A 78 -13.15 18.94 -6.92
C LYS A 78 -12.44 19.95 -6.01
N ASN A 79 -11.27 19.60 -5.43
CA ASN A 79 -10.62 20.45 -4.45
C ASN A 79 -9.35 21.11 -4.98
N GLU A 80 -9.11 22.36 -4.59
CA GLU A 80 -7.78 22.96 -4.64
C GLU A 80 -6.85 22.19 -3.67
N ASN A 81 -5.55 22.14 -3.92
CA ASN A 81 -4.57 21.36 -3.15
C ASN A 81 -4.85 19.84 -3.11
N LYS A 82 -5.41 19.31 -4.19
CA LYS A 82 -5.80 17.89 -4.32
C LYS A 82 -4.66 16.91 -4.11
N GLU A 83 -3.42 17.27 -4.44
CA GLU A 83 -2.22 16.45 -4.23
C GLU A 83 -1.96 16.18 -2.74
N TYR A 84 -2.05 17.20 -1.88
CA TYR A 84 -1.91 17.04 -0.43
C TYR A 84 -3.09 16.29 0.18
N LEU A 85 -4.30 16.62 -0.25
CA LEU A 85 -5.51 15.95 0.20
C LEU A 85 -5.49 14.45 -0.19
N ALA A 86 -5.07 14.14 -1.42
CA ALA A 86 -4.88 12.76 -1.87
C ALA A 86 -3.92 12.00 -0.97
N PHE A 87 -2.77 12.63 -0.66
CA PHE A 87 -1.75 12.06 0.20
C PHE A 87 -2.30 11.78 1.61
N MET A 88 -2.91 12.77 2.23
CA MET A 88 -3.47 12.65 3.58
C MET A 88 -4.57 11.58 3.67
N LEU A 89 -5.54 11.61 2.75
CA LEU A 89 -6.64 10.64 2.72
C LEU A 89 -6.14 9.21 2.48
N TYR A 90 -5.17 9.04 1.58
CA TYR A 90 -4.59 7.73 1.30
C TYR A 90 -3.95 7.13 2.55
N TYR A 91 -3.09 7.89 3.23
CA TYR A 91 -2.45 7.43 4.46
C TYR A 91 -3.44 7.23 5.59
N TYR A 92 -4.45 8.09 5.73
CA TYR A 92 -5.51 7.91 6.70
C TYR A 92 -6.26 6.59 6.49
N ILE A 93 -6.67 6.28 5.26
CA ILE A 93 -7.38 5.04 4.93
C ILE A 93 -6.50 3.81 5.18
N LEU A 94 -5.23 3.84 4.80
CA LEU A 94 -4.31 2.74 5.07
C LEU A 94 -4.06 2.55 6.57
N GLY A 95 -3.86 3.64 7.29
CA GLY A 95 -3.71 3.64 8.75
C GLY A 95 -4.96 3.10 9.45
N TYR A 96 -6.15 3.53 9.01
CA TYR A 96 -7.42 3.03 9.54
C TYR A 96 -7.56 1.51 9.37
N LYS A 97 -7.27 1.00 8.18
CA LYS A 97 -7.28 -0.45 7.92
C LYS A 97 -6.24 -1.18 8.76
N ASN A 98 -5.03 -0.63 8.86
CA ASN A 98 -3.96 -1.22 9.66
C ASN A 98 -4.31 -1.28 11.15
N TRP A 99 -5.04 -0.29 11.65
CA TRP A 99 -5.46 -0.23 13.05
C TRP A 99 -6.60 -1.19 13.38
N HIS A 100 -7.63 -1.25 12.55
CA HIS A 100 -8.87 -1.98 12.83
C HIS A 100 -8.93 -3.40 12.29
N ASP A 101 -7.96 -3.82 11.46
CA ASP A 101 -7.97 -5.10 10.78
C ASP A 101 -6.65 -5.86 10.99
N GLU A 102 -6.67 -6.86 11.85
CA GLU A 102 -5.51 -7.69 12.16
C GLU A 102 -4.95 -8.42 10.94
N ASN A 103 -5.82 -8.91 10.06
CA ASN A 103 -5.41 -9.60 8.84
C ASN A 103 -4.72 -8.63 7.88
N TYR A 104 -5.25 -7.40 7.75
CA TYR A 104 -4.64 -6.34 6.96
C TYR A 104 -3.29 -5.94 7.56
N ARG A 105 -3.20 -5.76 8.87
CA ARG A 105 -1.95 -5.45 9.59
C ARG A 105 -0.88 -6.51 9.34
N ARG A 106 -1.23 -7.79 9.45
CA ARG A 106 -0.33 -8.91 9.14
C ARG A 106 0.10 -8.94 7.68
N PHE A 107 -0.80 -8.64 6.75
CA PHE A 107 -0.48 -8.51 5.33
C PHE A 107 0.50 -7.36 5.09
N MET A 108 0.26 -6.20 5.68
CA MET A 108 1.11 -5.01 5.51
C MET A 108 2.49 -5.17 6.17
N ALA A 109 2.60 -5.86 7.30
CA ALA A 109 3.87 -6.11 7.99
C ALA A 109 4.92 -6.77 7.06
N TYR A 110 4.48 -7.64 6.16
CA TYR A 110 5.38 -8.23 5.17
C TYR A 110 5.88 -7.22 4.14
N SER A 111 5.05 -6.23 3.74
CA SER A 111 5.46 -5.19 2.79
C SER A 111 6.62 -4.34 3.33
N PHE A 112 6.63 -4.05 4.60
CA PHE A 112 7.70 -3.27 5.25
C PHE A 112 9.04 -4.03 5.26
N ASN A 113 9.02 -5.35 5.35
CA ASN A 113 10.21 -6.18 5.25
C ASN A 113 10.73 -6.30 3.80
N MET A 114 9.85 -6.16 2.81
CA MET A 114 10.19 -6.16 1.38
C MET A 114 10.64 -4.79 0.85
N ALA A 115 10.49 -3.74 1.64
CA ALA A 115 10.74 -2.35 1.25
C ALA A 115 12.22 -2.00 1.05
N ASN A 116 13.01 -2.92 0.50
CA ASN A 116 14.34 -2.64 -0.07
C ASN A 116 14.27 -1.90 -1.42
N SER A 117 13.04 -1.70 -1.96
CA SER A 117 12.83 -0.89 -3.15
C SER A 117 13.07 0.58 -2.85
N ALA A 118 13.76 1.26 -3.76
CA ALA A 118 14.09 2.67 -3.59
C ALA A 118 12.80 3.50 -3.34
N PRO A 119 12.83 4.45 -2.39
CA PRO A 119 11.69 5.33 -2.09
C PRO A 119 11.08 5.98 -3.33
N TYR A 120 11.90 6.29 -4.32
CA TYR A 120 11.49 6.85 -5.60
C TYR A 120 10.45 5.97 -6.33
N THR A 121 10.68 4.66 -6.40
CA THR A 121 9.76 3.73 -7.09
C THR A 121 8.40 3.68 -6.41
N PHE A 122 8.38 3.69 -5.08
CA PHE A 122 7.15 3.69 -4.30
C PHE A 122 6.31 4.95 -4.56
N TYR A 123 6.90 6.13 -4.42
CA TYR A 123 6.18 7.39 -4.61
C TYR A 123 5.84 7.67 -6.07
N ASN A 124 6.68 7.26 -7.01
CA ASN A 124 6.37 7.36 -8.43
C ASN A 124 5.12 6.54 -8.78
N ASP A 125 5.04 5.29 -8.30
CA ASP A 125 3.84 4.46 -8.47
C ASP A 125 2.61 5.08 -7.76
N TYR A 126 2.80 5.67 -6.59
CA TYR A 126 1.75 6.36 -5.86
C TYR A 126 1.21 7.58 -6.62
N PHE A 127 2.06 8.55 -6.96
CA PHE A 127 1.60 9.80 -7.59
C PHE A 127 1.08 9.60 -9.02
N SER A 128 1.64 8.65 -9.78
CA SER A 128 1.14 8.30 -11.11
C SER A 128 -0.30 7.77 -11.10
N ARG A 129 -0.73 7.17 -9.98
CA ARG A 129 -2.09 6.67 -9.83
C ARG A 129 -3.13 7.79 -9.74
N PHE A 130 -2.75 8.98 -9.29
CA PHE A 130 -3.68 10.09 -9.08
C PHE A 130 -3.75 11.05 -10.25
N ASP A 131 -2.75 11.06 -11.14
CA ASP A 131 -2.68 11.97 -12.29
C ASP A 131 -2.87 13.45 -11.89
N LEU A 132 -2.27 13.84 -10.75
CA LEU A 132 -2.49 15.14 -10.13
C LEU A 132 -1.38 16.14 -10.38
N VAL A 133 -0.17 15.64 -10.64
CA VAL A 133 1.06 16.44 -10.79
C VAL A 133 1.91 15.88 -11.93
N ASN A 134 2.81 16.70 -12.46
CA ASN A 134 3.93 16.18 -13.24
C ASN A 134 4.84 15.40 -12.28
N VAL A 135 4.71 14.07 -12.30
CA VAL A 135 5.34 13.18 -11.31
C VAL A 135 6.85 13.35 -11.29
N ASP A 136 7.48 13.42 -12.46
CA ASP A 136 8.95 13.51 -12.56
C ASP A 136 9.48 14.83 -11.97
N GLU A 137 8.80 15.93 -12.23
CA GLU A 137 9.16 17.24 -11.69
C GLU A 137 8.92 17.29 -10.17
N PHE A 138 7.74 16.87 -9.71
CA PHE A 138 7.40 16.81 -8.30
C PHE A 138 8.37 15.93 -7.49
N MET A 139 8.71 14.76 -8.01
CA MET A 139 9.66 13.84 -7.38
C MET A 139 11.07 14.42 -7.29
N LYS A 140 11.50 15.15 -8.31
CA LYS A 140 12.81 15.81 -8.33
C LYS A 140 12.89 16.94 -7.31
N GLU A 141 11.87 17.79 -7.26
CA GLU A 141 11.82 18.94 -6.34
C GLU A 141 11.67 18.53 -4.88
N ASN A 142 10.96 17.43 -4.63
CA ASN A 142 10.63 16.96 -3.28
C ASN A 142 11.42 15.70 -2.85
N ALA A 143 12.49 15.34 -3.54
CA ALA A 143 13.20 14.07 -3.33
C ALA A 143 13.60 13.81 -1.87
N LEU A 144 14.12 14.82 -1.17
CA LEU A 144 14.53 14.69 0.24
C LEU A 144 13.31 14.56 1.17
N LYS A 145 12.28 15.36 0.95
CA LYS A 145 11.02 15.32 1.72
C LYS A 145 10.35 13.94 1.59
N LEU A 146 10.21 13.46 0.36
CA LEU A 146 9.66 12.13 0.06
C LEU A 146 10.46 10.99 0.71
N ARG A 147 11.78 11.10 0.67
CA ARG A 147 12.66 10.11 1.29
C ARG A 147 12.51 10.10 2.81
N SER A 148 12.39 11.26 3.43
CA SER A 148 12.15 11.37 4.87
C SER A 148 10.79 10.79 5.26
N CYS A 149 9.73 11.11 4.51
CA CYS A 149 8.41 10.52 4.72
C CYS A 149 8.42 8.99 4.58
N TYR A 150 9.11 8.46 3.58
CA TYR A 150 9.21 7.02 3.35
C TYR A 150 9.84 6.29 4.53
N PHE A 151 10.97 6.77 5.05
CA PHE A 151 11.61 6.14 6.20
C PHE A 151 10.81 6.29 7.49
N MET A 152 10.17 7.44 7.68
CA MET A 152 9.27 7.67 8.81
C MET A 152 8.06 6.71 8.74
N ASP A 153 7.43 6.60 7.58
CA ASP A 153 6.26 5.76 7.36
C ASP A 153 6.56 4.28 7.60
N ILE A 154 7.64 3.77 6.99
CA ILE A 154 8.07 2.38 7.21
C ILE A 154 8.40 2.13 8.67
N GLY A 155 9.20 3.01 9.29
CA GLY A 155 9.61 2.86 10.68
C GLY A 155 8.43 2.86 11.62
N PHE A 156 7.55 3.85 11.49
CA PHE A 156 6.40 4.03 12.35
C PHE A 156 5.32 2.95 12.15
N ASN A 157 4.93 2.66 10.91
CA ASN A 157 3.91 1.64 10.65
C ASN A 157 4.40 0.22 10.99
N LYS A 158 5.70 -0.05 10.82
CA LYS A 158 6.30 -1.29 11.27
C LYS A 158 6.23 -1.41 12.80
N ASP A 159 6.63 -0.36 13.51
CA ASP A 159 6.62 -0.34 14.98
C ASP A 159 5.18 -0.46 15.51
N VAL A 160 4.22 0.29 14.96
CA VAL A 160 2.79 0.13 15.30
C VAL A 160 2.30 -1.29 15.03
N GLY A 161 2.72 -1.91 13.93
CA GLY A 161 2.34 -3.28 13.60
C GLY A 161 2.93 -4.33 14.55
N GLU A 162 4.21 -4.20 14.89
CA GLU A 162 4.93 -5.13 15.78
C GLU A 162 4.53 -4.96 17.26
N ASN A 163 4.21 -3.73 17.68
CA ASN A 163 3.86 -3.36 19.05
C ASN A 163 2.39 -2.91 19.19
N PHE A 164 1.48 -3.47 18.39
CA PHE A 164 0.09 -3.02 18.29
C PHE A 164 -0.64 -3.01 19.64
N ASN A 165 -0.42 -3.98 20.49
CA ASN A 165 -1.05 -4.04 21.82
C ASN A 165 -0.69 -2.82 22.65
N TYR A 166 0.61 -2.43 22.68
CA TYR A 166 1.03 -1.21 23.37
C TYR A 166 0.32 0.02 22.85
N TYR A 167 0.25 0.18 21.51
CA TYR A 167 -0.40 1.36 20.92
C TYR A 167 -1.90 1.38 21.18
N SER A 168 -2.60 0.27 21.02
CA SER A 168 -4.06 0.19 21.22
C SER A 168 -4.49 0.32 22.68
N GLU A 169 -3.63 0.00 23.65
CA GLU A 169 -3.87 0.18 25.06
C GLU A 169 -3.65 1.62 25.54
N ASN A 170 -2.75 2.38 24.87
CA ASN A 170 -2.32 3.70 25.32
C ASN A 170 -2.82 4.85 24.44
N TYR A 171 -3.25 4.58 23.21
CA TYR A 171 -3.65 5.60 22.24
C TYR A 171 -4.89 5.17 21.45
N THR A 172 -5.64 6.15 20.96
CA THR A 172 -6.69 5.95 19.98
C THR A 172 -6.12 6.02 18.56
N PHE A 173 -6.84 5.44 17.60
CA PHE A 173 -6.49 5.60 16.18
C PHE A 173 -6.39 7.06 15.76
N ILE A 174 -7.32 7.91 16.27
CA ILE A 174 -7.36 9.34 15.93
C ILE A 174 -6.10 10.06 16.43
N GLU A 175 -5.63 9.79 17.64
CA GLU A 175 -4.40 10.38 18.17
C GLU A 175 -3.18 9.99 17.32
N VAL A 176 -3.02 8.71 17.02
CA VAL A 176 -1.92 8.20 16.21
C VAL A 176 -1.97 8.76 14.79
N SER A 177 -3.12 8.72 14.13
CA SER A 177 -3.27 9.22 12.75
C SER A 177 -3.09 10.72 12.65
N THR A 178 -3.63 11.49 13.59
CA THR A 178 -3.45 12.95 13.64
C THR A 178 -1.99 13.31 13.81
N HIS A 179 -1.28 12.64 14.72
CA HIS A 179 0.15 12.88 14.91
C HIS A 179 0.95 12.61 13.63
N THR A 180 0.67 11.50 12.97
CA THR A 180 1.32 11.13 11.71
C THR A 180 1.05 12.15 10.59
N LEU A 181 -0.21 12.55 10.42
CA LEU A 181 -0.60 13.53 9.40
C LEU A 181 0.02 14.92 9.65
N LEU A 182 0.12 15.35 10.90
CA LEU A 182 0.80 16.59 11.28
C LEU A 182 2.30 16.54 10.97
N MET A 183 2.94 15.39 11.13
CA MET A 183 4.34 15.21 10.73
C MET A 183 4.52 15.35 9.21
N TYR A 184 3.65 14.72 8.41
CA TYR A 184 3.65 14.88 6.96
C TYR A 184 3.42 16.34 6.55
N ALA A 185 2.44 16.99 7.15
CA ALA A 185 2.13 18.39 6.88
C ALA A 185 3.34 19.30 7.09
N LYS A 186 4.12 19.08 8.14
CA LYS A 186 5.37 19.81 8.40
C LYS A 186 6.46 19.51 7.37
N ILE A 187 6.64 18.24 6.99
CA ILE A 187 7.67 17.85 6.03
C ILE A 187 7.40 18.47 4.64
N PHE A 188 6.13 18.51 4.24
CA PHE A 188 5.72 19.06 2.94
C PHE A 188 5.40 20.55 2.96
N ASP A 189 5.57 21.25 4.09
CA ASP A 189 5.20 22.65 4.26
C ASP A 189 3.74 22.92 3.84
N MET A 190 2.82 22.01 4.20
CA MET A 190 1.42 22.11 3.82
C MET A 190 0.78 23.35 4.45
N PRO A 191 -0.12 24.05 3.74
CA PRO A 191 -0.85 25.19 4.30
C PRO A 191 -1.59 24.82 5.60
N SER A 192 -1.43 25.63 6.65
CA SER A 192 -2.04 25.40 7.96
C SER A 192 -3.57 25.27 7.91
N GLU A 193 -4.19 25.92 6.93
CA GLU A 193 -5.64 25.86 6.69
C GLU A 193 -6.12 24.46 6.28
N LEU A 194 -5.26 23.69 5.59
CA LEU A 194 -5.55 22.29 5.24
C LEU A 194 -5.44 21.38 6.46
N VAL A 195 -4.43 21.62 7.28
CA VAL A 195 -4.15 20.79 8.47
C VAL A 195 -5.24 20.94 9.53
N ASN A 196 -5.85 22.13 9.65
CA ASN A 196 -6.92 22.40 10.62
C ASN A 196 -8.30 21.92 10.16
N ARG A 197 -8.44 21.44 8.92
CA ARG A 197 -9.69 20.89 8.37
C ARG A 197 -9.73 19.36 8.30
N ALA A 198 -8.61 18.71 8.54
CA ALA A 198 -8.46 17.27 8.57
C ALA A 198 -8.68 16.71 9.99
#